data_60f7d2ec4e5705c02ef6dfc40b884729
#
_entry.id   60f7d2ec4e5705c02ef6dfc40b884729
#
_cell.length_a   1.000
_cell.length_b   1.000
_cell.length_c   1.000
_cell.angle_alpha   90.00
_cell.angle_beta   90.00
_cell.angle_gamma   90.00
#
_symmetry.space_group_name_H-M   'P 1'
#
loop_
_entity.id
_entity.type
_entity.pdbx_description
1 polymer ?
#
loop_
_entity_poly.entity_id
_entity_poly.type
_entity_poly.pdbx_seq_one_letter_code
_entity_poly.pdbx_strand_id
1 'polypeptide(L)'
;LESEEEAEGVFEKLKQIRVARLATEPLLDYLRVFQLALFRDTRPIQGQEVAPSLGRRLIMEFPHPDPRVNRELLVVLSFLQTPGVIEKGLSYLVSGVPREDQIHVIYCLRTIESGWTPAARVSLIKWFREAWKFRGAASMEGFLENLWDSSLELLEPAERAWAEQLKEEALDERMRQLAAYLAEDSEESEEEKRPLWLEQWGRQRLSNLSFEELSDYLEYDPMSYEYGNVVRGRKVFYLAKCVSCHVFG
;
A
#
# COMPACT_ATOMS: atom_id res chain seq x y z
N LEU A 1 21.00 -18.27 -11.83
CA LEU A 1 22.11 -17.34 -12.05
C LEU A 1 23.07 -17.47 -10.88
N GLU A 2 24.25 -18.03 -11.13
CA GLU A 2 25.27 -18.26 -10.10
C GLU A 2 26.43 -17.23 -10.18
N SER A 3 26.52 -16.47 -11.29
CA SER A 3 27.58 -15.49 -11.53
C SER A 3 27.08 -14.21 -12.18
N GLU A 4 27.92 -13.14 -12.10
CA GLU A 4 27.68 -11.86 -12.78
C GLU A 4 27.74 -12.02 -14.31
N GLU A 5 28.56 -12.90 -14.84
CA GLU A 5 28.64 -13.19 -16.27
C GLU A 5 27.34 -13.78 -16.82
N GLU A 6 26.65 -14.62 -16.02
CA GLU A 6 25.34 -15.14 -16.37
C GLU A 6 24.28 -14.05 -16.39
N ALA A 7 24.32 -13.12 -15.43
CA ALA A 7 23.41 -11.97 -15.38
C ALA A 7 23.59 -11.09 -16.63
N GLU A 8 24.83 -10.79 -17.04
CA GLU A 8 25.12 -10.05 -18.26
C GLU A 8 24.59 -10.76 -19.51
N GLY A 9 24.80 -12.07 -19.62
CA GLY A 9 24.26 -12.88 -20.70
C GLY A 9 22.73 -12.85 -20.78
N VAL A 10 22.04 -12.74 -19.64
CA VAL A 10 20.59 -12.55 -19.58
C VAL A 10 20.21 -11.18 -20.08
N PHE A 11 20.86 -10.11 -19.64
CA PHE A 11 20.58 -8.73 -20.13
C PHE A 11 20.75 -8.60 -21.64
N GLU A 12 21.78 -9.20 -22.22
CA GLU A 12 22.00 -9.18 -23.67
C GLU A 12 20.83 -9.87 -24.43
N LYS A 13 20.28 -10.95 -23.89
CA LYS A 13 19.09 -11.60 -24.46
C LYS A 13 17.84 -10.74 -24.29
N LEU A 14 17.65 -10.13 -23.11
CA LEU A 14 16.50 -9.26 -22.83
C LEU A 14 16.48 -8.03 -23.73
N LYS A 15 17.64 -7.48 -24.10
CA LYS A 15 17.72 -6.36 -25.06
C LYS A 15 17.14 -6.70 -26.43
N GLN A 16 17.25 -7.95 -26.87
CA GLN A 16 16.79 -8.39 -28.19
C GLN A 16 15.27 -8.56 -28.26
N ILE A 17 14.61 -8.68 -27.09
CA ILE A 17 13.16 -8.84 -27.01
C ILE A 17 12.46 -7.50 -27.25
N ARG A 18 11.50 -7.47 -28.17
CA ARG A 18 10.65 -6.29 -28.42
C ARG A 18 9.49 -6.25 -27.42
N VAL A 19 9.71 -5.58 -26.30
CA VAL A 19 8.76 -5.48 -25.17
C VAL A 19 7.38 -5.06 -25.64
N ALA A 20 7.27 -4.03 -26.50
CA ALA A 20 6.00 -3.53 -27.04
C ALA A 20 5.15 -4.55 -27.85
N ARG A 21 5.70 -5.73 -28.12
CA ARG A 21 4.98 -6.81 -28.82
C ARG A 21 4.58 -7.97 -27.91
N LEU A 22 4.95 -7.90 -26.64
CA LEU A 22 4.61 -8.95 -25.68
C LEU A 22 3.15 -8.79 -25.25
N ALA A 23 2.44 -9.90 -25.16
CA ALA A 23 1.18 -9.96 -24.45
C ALA A 23 1.44 -9.87 -22.95
N THR A 24 0.40 -9.66 -22.14
CA THR A 24 0.47 -9.39 -20.70
C THR A 24 1.31 -10.45 -19.94
N GLU A 25 1.03 -11.74 -20.10
CA GLU A 25 1.74 -12.78 -19.34
C GLU A 25 3.23 -12.88 -19.75
N PRO A 26 3.60 -12.95 -21.04
CA PRO A 26 5.01 -12.87 -21.45
C PRO A 26 5.71 -11.59 -21.01
N LEU A 27 5.01 -10.44 -20.90
CA LEU A 27 5.57 -9.20 -20.39
C LEU A 27 5.86 -9.31 -18.89
N LEU A 28 4.96 -9.89 -18.11
CA LEU A 28 5.19 -10.17 -16.69
C LEU A 28 6.39 -11.08 -16.47
N ASP A 29 6.50 -12.16 -17.26
CA ASP A 29 7.64 -13.06 -17.18
C ASP A 29 8.96 -12.36 -17.56
N TYR A 30 8.93 -11.52 -18.61
CA TYR A 30 10.07 -10.67 -18.98
C TYR A 30 10.52 -9.78 -17.83
N LEU A 31 9.58 -9.09 -17.17
CA LEU A 31 9.88 -8.18 -16.07
C LEU A 31 10.45 -8.92 -14.84
N ARG A 32 9.92 -10.11 -14.53
CA ARG A 32 10.43 -10.96 -13.45
C ARG A 32 11.84 -11.48 -13.72
N VAL A 33 12.11 -11.94 -14.92
CA VAL A 33 13.46 -12.37 -15.33
C VAL A 33 14.42 -11.20 -15.24
N PHE A 34 13.98 -10.00 -15.66
CA PHE A 34 14.77 -8.78 -15.57
C PHE A 34 15.10 -8.42 -14.12
N GLN A 35 14.13 -8.45 -13.21
CA GLN A 35 14.34 -8.20 -11.77
C GLN A 35 15.32 -9.22 -11.16
N LEU A 36 15.18 -10.51 -11.48
CA LEU A 36 16.10 -11.54 -11.00
C LEU A 36 17.53 -11.31 -11.49
N ALA A 37 17.70 -10.87 -12.73
CA ALA A 37 19.01 -10.51 -13.27
C ALA A 37 19.60 -9.30 -12.55
N LEU A 38 18.79 -8.25 -12.30
CA LEU A 38 19.23 -7.07 -11.53
C LEU A 38 19.61 -7.43 -10.09
N PHE A 39 18.85 -8.30 -9.44
CA PHE A 39 19.14 -8.72 -8.06
C PHE A 39 20.47 -9.50 -7.95
N ARG A 40 20.85 -10.20 -9.00
CA ARG A 40 22.09 -11.00 -9.06
C ARG A 40 23.30 -10.21 -9.57
N ASP A 41 23.07 -9.12 -10.27
CA ASP A 41 24.14 -8.25 -10.73
C ASP A 41 24.55 -7.30 -9.60
N THR A 42 25.67 -7.59 -8.95
CA THR A 42 26.20 -6.81 -7.84
C THR A 42 26.98 -5.56 -8.29
N ARG A 43 27.17 -5.37 -9.61
CA ARG A 43 27.88 -4.23 -10.16
C ARG A 43 27.03 -2.95 -10.02
N PRO A 44 27.65 -1.80 -9.72
CA PRO A 44 26.93 -0.53 -9.68
C PRO A 44 26.31 -0.24 -11.03
N ILE A 45 24.97 -0.05 -11.06
CA ILE A 45 24.20 0.24 -12.28
C ILE A 45 24.64 1.58 -12.92
N GLN A 46 25.26 2.46 -12.14
CA GLN A 46 25.78 3.77 -12.53
C GLN A 46 27.01 3.72 -13.45
N GLY A 47 26.97 3.04 -14.52
CA GLY A 47 28.06 2.94 -15.49
C GLY A 47 27.79 1.93 -16.57
N GLN A 48 26.72 1.17 -16.45
CA GLN A 48 26.35 0.20 -17.47
C GLN A 48 25.41 0.85 -18.49
N GLU A 49 25.82 0.90 -19.74
CA GLU A 49 25.00 1.40 -20.87
C GLU A 49 23.71 0.58 -21.09
N VAL A 50 23.64 -0.61 -20.51
CA VAL A 50 22.51 -1.55 -20.65
C VAL A 50 21.26 -1.06 -19.95
N ALA A 51 21.39 -0.69 -18.69
CA ALA A 51 20.27 -0.33 -17.83
C ALA A 51 19.49 0.93 -18.32
N PRO A 52 20.14 2.05 -18.71
CA PRO A 52 19.44 3.23 -19.21
C PRO A 52 18.66 2.98 -20.51
N SER A 53 19.18 2.12 -21.40
CA SER A 53 18.50 1.83 -22.66
C SER A 53 17.25 0.97 -22.45
N LEU A 54 17.29 0.02 -21.53
CA LEU A 54 16.16 -0.80 -21.16
C LEU A 54 15.09 0.00 -20.40
N GLY A 55 15.50 0.84 -19.45
CA GLY A 55 14.59 1.74 -18.73
C GLY A 55 13.80 2.64 -19.68
N ARG A 56 14.47 3.27 -20.67
CA ARG A 56 13.81 4.08 -21.71
C ARG A 56 12.81 3.32 -22.56
N ARG A 57 13.02 2.02 -22.78
CA ARG A 57 12.06 1.18 -23.50
C ARG A 57 10.88 0.81 -22.63
N LEU A 58 11.15 0.41 -21.37
CA LEU A 58 10.12 -0.03 -20.43
C LEU A 58 9.19 1.09 -20.00
N ILE A 59 9.68 2.32 -19.85
CA ILE A 59 8.85 3.46 -19.47
C ILE A 59 7.78 3.81 -20.52
N MET A 60 7.96 3.39 -21.75
CA MET A 60 6.95 3.59 -22.81
C MET A 60 5.74 2.68 -22.62
N GLU A 61 5.91 1.57 -21.91
CA GLU A 61 4.82 0.63 -21.59
C GLU A 61 4.06 1.03 -20.31
N PHE A 62 4.52 2.06 -19.59
CA PHE A 62 3.87 2.54 -18.37
C PHE A 62 3.09 3.84 -18.64
N PRO A 63 1.80 3.97 -18.20
CA PRO A 63 1.00 2.94 -17.57
C PRO A 63 0.45 1.91 -18.58
N HIS A 64 0.40 0.66 -18.15
CA HIS A 64 -0.17 -0.46 -18.90
C HIS A 64 -1.63 -0.71 -18.47
N PRO A 65 -2.52 -1.23 -19.36
CA PRO A 65 -3.91 -1.55 -18.98
C PRO A 65 -4.04 -2.57 -17.83
N ASP A 66 -3.11 -3.53 -17.74
CA ASP A 66 -3.10 -4.51 -16.65
C ASP A 66 -2.30 -3.95 -15.44
N PRO A 67 -2.94 -3.81 -14.26
CA PRO A 67 -2.29 -3.25 -13.06
C PRO A 67 -1.12 -4.10 -12.56
N ARG A 68 -1.10 -5.40 -12.81
CA ARG A 68 0.01 -6.28 -12.43
C ARG A 68 1.30 -5.87 -13.14
N VAL A 69 1.17 -5.53 -14.43
CA VAL A 69 2.30 -5.04 -15.23
C VAL A 69 2.81 -3.70 -14.69
N ASN A 70 1.91 -2.81 -14.29
CA ASN A 70 2.30 -1.51 -13.71
C ASN A 70 3.13 -1.69 -12.43
N ARG A 71 2.74 -2.62 -11.56
CA ARG A 71 3.49 -2.92 -10.33
C ARG A 71 4.92 -3.37 -10.63
N GLU A 72 5.08 -4.31 -11.55
CA GLU A 72 6.40 -4.83 -11.94
C GLU A 72 7.25 -3.78 -12.69
N LEU A 73 6.62 -2.99 -13.58
CA LEU A 73 7.28 -1.88 -14.27
C LEU A 73 7.81 -0.84 -13.28
N LEU A 74 7.01 -0.42 -12.30
CA LEU A 74 7.43 0.56 -11.31
C LEU A 74 8.64 0.09 -10.51
N VAL A 75 8.67 -1.17 -10.08
CA VAL A 75 9.83 -1.74 -9.38
C VAL A 75 11.09 -1.62 -10.24
N VAL A 76 11.03 -2.04 -11.49
CA VAL A 76 12.18 -2.01 -12.41
C VAL A 76 12.59 -0.57 -12.73
N LEU A 77 11.63 0.29 -13.08
CA LEU A 77 11.90 1.66 -13.51
C LEU A 77 12.49 2.51 -12.38
N SER A 78 12.01 2.32 -11.14
CA SER A 78 12.54 3.02 -9.97
C SER A 78 13.93 2.52 -9.61
N PHE A 79 14.16 1.22 -9.64
CA PHE A 79 15.48 0.64 -9.42
C PHE A 79 16.52 1.15 -10.42
N LEU A 80 16.12 1.28 -11.70
CA LEU A 80 16.96 1.81 -12.77
C LEU A 80 17.10 3.34 -12.76
N GLN A 81 16.47 4.03 -11.81
CA GLN A 81 16.45 5.51 -11.75
C GLN A 81 16.02 6.13 -13.09
N THR A 82 15.02 5.53 -13.74
CA THR A 82 14.65 5.86 -15.12
C THR A 82 14.10 7.28 -15.23
N PRO A 83 14.64 8.14 -16.11
CA PRO A 83 14.11 9.49 -16.30
C PRO A 83 12.62 9.48 -16.69
N GLY A 84 11.84 10.36 -16.05
CA GLY A 84 10.40 10.52 -16.32
C GLY A 84 9.49 9.55 -15.53
N VAL A 85 10.04 8.62 -14.75
CA VAL A 85 9.22 7.69 -13.96
C VAL A 85 8.48 8.40 -12.82
N ILE A 86 9.07 9.45 -12.24
CA ILE A 86 8.43 10.26 -11.19
C ILE A 86 7.14 10.90 -11.74
N GLU A 87 7.25 11.64 -12.84
CA GLU A 87 6.12 12.33 -13.44
C GLU A 87 5.02 11.36 -13.90
N LYS A 88 5.42 10.26 -14.54
CA LYS A 88 4.44 9.24 -14.98
C LYS A 88 3.80 8.53 -13.81
N GLY A 89 4.55 8.18 -12.76
CA GLY A 89 4.02 7.55 -11.55
C GLY A 89 3.03 8.46 -10.82
N LEU A 90 3.38 9.73 -10.62
CA LEU A 90 2.48 10.70 -10.00
C LEU A 90 1.24 10.98 -10.86
N SER A 91 1.37 11.01 -12.20
CA SER A 91 0.21 11.12 -13.10
C SER A 91 -0.69 9.88 -13.02
N TYR A 92 -0.12 8.71 -12.84
CA TYR A 92 -0.89 7.46 -12.66
C TYR A 92 -1.70 7.48 -11.35
N LEU A 93 -1.20 8.09 -10.26
CA LEU A 93 -1.94 8.23 -9.01
C LEU A 93 -3.27 8.98 -9.19
N VAL A 94 -3.31 10.03 -10.01
CA VAL A 94 -4.53 10.83 -10.21
C VAL A 94 -5.53 10.18 -11.17
N SER A 95 -5.20 9.06 -11.80
CA SER A 95 -6.09 8.33 -12.70
C SER A 95 -7.16 7.47 -11.99
N GLY A 96 -7.27 7.54 -10.67
CA GLY A 96 -8.28 6.82 -9.89
C GLY A 96 -7.93 5.36 -9.61
N VAL A 97 -6.65 5.03 -9.55
CA VAL A 97 -6.17 3.68 -9.23
C VAL A 97 -6.49 3.29 -7.78
N PRO A 98 -6.66 1.97 -7.48
CA PRO A 98 -6.88 1.48 -6.13
C PRO A 98 -5.81 1.95 -5.14
N ARG A 99 -6.17 2.02 -3.85
CA ARG A 99 -5.27 2.52 -2.78
C ARG A 99 -3.97 1.71 -2.68
N GLU A 100 -4.06 0.41 -2.85
CA GLU A 100 -2.93 -0.51 -2.84
C GLU A 100 -1.92 -0.16 -3.95
N ASP A 101 -2.42 0.15 -5.14
CA ASP A 101 -1.58 0.57 -6.26
C ASP A 101 -1.00 1.96 -6.02
N GLN A 102 -1.76 2.89 -5.42
CA GLN A 102 -1.25 4.21 -5.03
C GLN A 102 -0.07 4.07 -4.05
N ILE A 103 -0.24 3.26 -3.01
CA ILE A 103 0.81 2.98 -2.02
C ILE A 103 2.03 2.37 -2.70
N HIS A 104 1.83 1.41 -3.61
CA HIS A 104 2.91 0.78 -4.36
C HIS A 104 3.69 1.78 -5.22
N VAL A 105 3.00 2.72 -5.89
CA VAL A 105 3.65 3.80 -6.64
C VAL A 105 4.59 4.59 -5.74
N ILE A 106 4.10 5.10 -4.61
CA ILE A 106 4.93 5.90 -3.70
C ILE A 106 6.06 5.07 -3.10
N TYR A 107 5.78 3.81 -2.74
CA TYR A 107 6.80 2.87 -2.28
C TYR A 107 7.95 2.73 -3.26
N CYS A 108 7.67 2.67 -4.56
CA CYS A 108 8.70 2.61 -5.60
C CYS A 108 9.38 3.96 -5.81
N LEU A 109 8.62 5.05 -5.94
CA LEU A 109 9.16 6.36 -6.26
C LEU A 109 10.08 6.92 -5.18
N ARG A 110 9.85 6.61 -3.89
CA ARG A 110 10.68 7.09 -2.77
C ARG A 110 12.16 6.71 -2.87
N THR A 111 12.48 5.68 -3.65
CA THR A 111 13.87 5.21 -3.85
C THR A 111 14.61 5.96 -4.94
N ILE A 112 13.96 6.93 -5.60
CA ILE A 112 14.55 7.70 -6.67
C ILE A 112 15.24 8.94 -6.10
N GLU A 113 16.55 9.01 -6.27
CA GLU A 113 17.41 10.03 -5.65
C GLU A 113 17.38 11.37 -6.38
N SER A 114 17.07 11.38 -7.69
CA SER A 114 17.15 12.57 -8.53
C SER A 114 15.95 12.72 -9.46
N GLY A 115 15.76 13.95 -9.97
CA GLY A 115 14.65 14.23 -10.89
C GLY A 115 13.37 14.72 -10.23
N TRP A 116 13.34 14.88 -8.91
CA TRP A 116 12.21 15.45 -8.19
C TRP A 116 12.08 16.95 -8.47
N THR A 117 11.11 17.34 -9.28
CA THR A 117 10.77 18.75 -9.50
C THR A 117 9.96 19.29 -8.32
N PRO A 118 9.92 20.64 -8.09
CA PRO A 118 9.06 21.22 -7.06
C PRO A 118 7.58 20.80 -7.22
N ALA A 119 7.08 20.70 -8.45
CA ALA A 119 5.71 20.25 -8.73
C ALA A 119 5.50 18.78 -8.34
N ALA A 120 6.48 17.91 -8.58
CA ALA A 120 6.45 16.51 -8.19
C ALA A 120 6.43 16.37 -6.66
N ARG A 121 7.26 17.10 -5.93
CA ARG A 121 7.29 17.11 -4.47
C ARG A 121 5.98 17.61 -3.86
N VAL A 122 5.39 18.67 -4.42
CA VAL A 122 4.05 19.14 -4.03
C VAL A 122 2.99 18.06 -4.24
N SER A 123 3.05 17.33 -5.36
CA SER A 123 2.11 16.22 -5.63
C SER A 123 2.28 15.07 -4.62
N LEU A 124 3.51 14.74 -4.25
CA LEU A 124 3.82 13.75 -3.22
C LEU A 124 3.23 14.15 -1.86
N ILE A 125 3.45 15.40 -1.43
CA ILE A 125 2.91 15.92 -0.17
C ILE A 125 1.38 15.87 -0.15
N LYS A 126 0.73 16.30 -1.23
CA LYS A 126 -0.73 16.23 -1.36
C LYS A 126 -1.27 14.81 -1.31
N TRP A 127 -0.55 13.85 -1.90
CA TRP A 127 -0.92 12.46 -1.80
C TRP A 127 -0.86 11.96 -0.36
N PHE A 128 0.19 12.28 0.40
CA PHE A 128 0.28 11.91 1.82
C PHE A 128 -0.84 12.48 2.66
N ARG A 129 -1.25 13.75 2.42
CA ARG A 129 -2.40 14.34 3.10
C ARG A 129 -3.66 13.47 2.98
N GLU A 130 -3.91 12.91 1.79
CA GLU A 130 -5.05 12.01 1.58
C GLU A 130 -4.78 10.59 2.12
N ALA A 131 -3.53 10.11 2.02
CA ALA A 131 -3.15 8.78 2.50
C ALA A 131 -3.29 8.64 4.03
N TRP A 132 -3.05 9.70 4.81
CA TRP A 132 -3.27 9.71 6.26
C TRP A 132 -4.73 9.45 6.66
N LYS A 133 -5.68 9.66 5.75
CA LYS A 133 -7.09 9.35 5.94
C LYS A 133 -7.45 7.90 5.58
N PHE A 134 -6.53 7.13 5.03
CA PHE A 134 -6.80 5.74 4.66
C PHE A 134 -7.09 4.92 5.91
N ARG A 135 -8.16 4.13 5.83
CA ARG A 135 -8.50 3.14 6.84
C ARG A 135 -7.96 1.79 6.39
N GLY A 136 -7.34 1.08 7.30
CA GLY A 136 -6.76 -0.23 7.02
C GLY A 136 -6.39 -0.97 8.30
N ALA A 137 -5.65 -2.06 8.15
CA ALA A 137 -5.12 -2.82 9.27
C ALA A 137 -4.25 -1.97 10.21
N ALA A 138 -4.05 -2.41 11.44
CA ALA A 138 -3.19 -1.72 12.43
C ALA A 138 -1.77 -1.47 11.91
N SER A 139 -1.28 -2.34 11.02
CA SER A 139 0.03 -2.19 10.37
C SER A 139 0.07 -1.10 9.29
N MET A 140 -1.08 -0.64 8.79
CA MET A 140 -1.15 0.40 7.73
C MET A 140 -0.53 1.72 8.20
N GLU A 141 -0.82 2.12 9.43
CA GLU A 141 -0.30 3.38 10.00
C GLU A 141 1.23 3.35 10.07
N GLY A 142 1.81 2.29 10.64
CA GLY A 142 3.26 2.14 10.69
C GLY A 142 3.91 2.01 9.30
N PHE A 143 3.20 1.44 8.32
CA PHE A 143 3.67 1.39 6.94
C PHE A 143 3.68 2.78 6.29
N LEU A 144 2.63 3.58 6.50
CA LEU A 144 2.56 4.96 6.01
C LEU A 144 3.61 5.85 6.69
N GLU A 145 3.86 5.67 7.99
CA GLU A 145 4.95 6.33 8.70
C GLU A 145 6.31 6.04 8.06
N ASN A 146 6.62 4.77 7.79
CA ASN A 146 7.88 4.40 7.14
C ASN A 146 8.01 5.00 5.71
N LEU A 147 6.91 5.06 4.96
CA LEU A 147 6.90 5.72 3.66
C LEU A 147 7.12 7.23 3.80
N TRP A 148 6.48 7.84 4.78
CA TRP A 148 6.60 9.26 5.08
C TRP A 148 8.04 9.62 5.43
N ASP A 149 8.65 8.94 6.40
CA ASP A 149 10.00 9.22 6.85
C ASP A 149 11.01 9.16 5.69
N SER A 150 10.92 8.12 4.86
CA SER A 150 11.79 8.00 3.68
C SER A 150 11.50 9.07 2.60
N SER A 151 10.27 9.56 2.52
CA SER A 151 9.89 10.60 1.55
C SER A 151 10.28 12.01 2.01
N LEU A 152 10.41 12.25 3.31
CA LEU A 152 10.89 13.53 3.83
C LEU A 152 12.31 13.88 3.35
N GLU A 153 13.14 12.87 3.08
CA GLU A 153 14.50 13.09 2.55
C GLU A 153 14.51 13.71 1.15
N LEU A 154 13.41 13.53 0.40
CA LEU A 154 13.23 14.08 -0.94
C LEU A 154 12.80 15.56 -0.94
N LEU A 155 12.37 16.08 0.21
CA LEU A 155 11.77 17.42 0.34
C LEU A 155 12.79 18.46 0.79
N GLU A 156 12.63 19.67 0.28
CA GLU A 156 13.35 20.84 0.77
C GLU A 156 12.86 21.26 2.18
N PRO A 157 13.68 21.98 2.98
CA PRO A 157 13.30 22.31 4.37
C PRO A 157 11.94 23.01 4.50
N ALA A 158 11.61 23.93 3.60
CA ALA A 158 10.32 24.63 3.63
C ALA A 158 9.15 23.70 3.24
N GLU A 159 9.40 22.76 2.33
CA GLU A 159 8.41 21.76 1.92
C GLU A 159 8.16 20.75 3.05
N ARG A 160 9.19 20.38 3.83
CA ARG A 160 9.05 19.52 5.02
C ARG A 160 8.15 20.15 6.06
N ALA A 161 8.37 21.42 6.40
CA ALA A 161 7.53 22.12 7.37
C ALA A 161 6.07 22.18 6.94
N TRP A 162 5.81 22.45 5.66
CA TRP A 162 4.46 22.42 5.11
C TRP A 162 3.86 21.01 5.10
N ALA A 163 4.64 19.99 4.78
CA ALA A 163 4.22 18.61 4.78
C ALA A 163 3.80 18.13 6.18
N GLU A 164 4.58 18.48 7.23
CA GLU A 164 4.26 18.17 8.62
C GLU A 164 2.94 18.86 9.06
N GLN A 165 2.75 20.13 8.72
CA GLN A 165 1.49 20.80 9.00
C GLN A 165 0.30 20.08 8.36
N LEU A 166 0.41 19.67 7.09
CA LEU A 166 -0.66 18.94 6.39
C LEU A 166 -0.92 17.56 6.98
N LYS A 167 0.12 16.89 7.52
CA LYS A 167 -0.03 15.63 8.26
C LYS A 167 -0.85 15.84 9.52
N GLU A 168 -0.52 16.83 10.34
CA GLU A 168 -1.27 17.17 11.56
C GLU A 168 -2.74 17.46 11.24
N GLU A 169 -3.00 18.32 10.25
CA GLU A 169 -4.36 18.65 9.80
C GLU A 169 -5.16 17.40 9.37
N ALA A 170 -4.52 16.47 8.62
CA ALA A 170 -5.16 15.25 8.15
C ALA A 170 -5.49 14.27 9.29
N LEU A 171 -4.58 14.15 10.26
CA LEU A 171 -4.79 13.31 11.45
C LEU A 171 -5.90 13.89 12.35
N ASP A 172 -5.94 15.21 12.55
CA ASP A 172 -7.00 15.88 13.29
C ASP A 172 -8.38 15.72 12.61
N GLU A 173 -8.43 15.82 11.29
CA GLU A 173 -9.64 15.57 10.51
C GLU A 173 -10.10 14.11 10.65
N ARG A 174 -9.18 13.15 10.57
CA ARG A 174 -9.46 11.72 10.78
C ARG A 174 -10.02 11.46 12.19
N MET A 175 -9.43 12.07 13.22
CA MET A 175 -9.89 11.94 14.61
C MET A 175 -11.29 12.53 14.80
N ARG A 176 -11.58 13.68 14.20
CA ARG A 176 -12.92 14.28 14.23
C ARG A 176 -13.97 13.39 13.55
N GLN A 177 -13.64 12.80 12.38
CA GLN A 177 -14.53 11.87 11.68
C GLN A 177 -14.79 10.61 12.50
N LEU A 178 -13.77 10.07 13.17
CA LEU A 178 -13.93 8.93 14.07
C LEU A 178 -14.80 9.27 15.27
N ALA A 179 -14.59 10.43 15.90
CA ALA A 179 -15.40 10.87 17.03
C ALA A 179 -16.87 11.08 16.64
N ALA A 180 -17.15 11.68 15.48
CA ALA A 180 -18.49 11.84 14.96
C ALA A 180 -19.18 10.49 14.71
N TYR A 181 -18.47 9.56 14.07
CA TYR A 181 -18.97 8.21 13.83
C TYR A 181 -19.31 7.46 15.14
N LEU A 182 -18.48 7.60 16.18
CA LEU A 182 -18.74 6.98 17.49
C LEU A 182 -19.90 7.66 18.23
N ALA A 183 -20.10 8.97 18.02
CA ALA A 183 -21.22 9.71 18.62
C ALA A 183 -22.55 9.31 18.00
N GLU A 184 -22.64 9.20 16.67
CA GLU A 184 -23.85 8.70 15.98
C GLU A 184 -24.23 7.29 16.43
N ASP A 185 -23.24 6.40 16.64
CA ASP A 185 -23.48 5.03 17.11
C ASP A 185 -23.93 4.98 18.60
N SER A 186 -23.70 6.06 19.37
CA SER A 186 -24.10 6.15 20.77
C SER A 186 -25.56 6.61 20.97
N GLU A 187 -26.14 7.35 20.02
CA GLU A 187 -27.51 7.86 20.13
C GLU A 187 -28.58 6.78 19.84
N GLU A 188 -28.25 5.73 19.08
CA GLU A 188 -29.18 4.66 18.75
C GLU A 188 -29.39 3.59 19.85
N SER A 189 -28.71 3.66 20.99
CA SER A 189 -28.64 2.51 21.90
C SER A 189 -28.88 2.74 23.39
N GLU A 190 -29.70 3.70 23.83
CA GLU A 190 -30.11 3.72 25.24
C GLU A 190 -31.02 2.53 25.64
N GLU A 191 -31.59 1.76 24.72
CA GLU A 191 -32.49 0.64 25.01
C GLU A 191 -31.86 -0.76 24.90
N GLU A 192 -30.72 -0.94 24.28
CA GLU A 192 -30.01 -2.24 24.27
C GLU A 192 -29.09 -2.35 25.49
N LYS A 193 -29.67 -2.79 26.63
CA LYS A 193 -28.90 -3.28 27.80
C LYS A 193 -27.79 -4.19 27.28
N ARG A 194 -26.53 -3.80 27.51
CA ARG A 194 -25.38 -4.65 27.23
C ARG A 194 -25.66 -6.06 27.75
N PRO A 195 -25.63 -7.09 26.90
CA PRO A 195 -25.84 -8.44 27.40
C PRO A 195 -24.80 -8.71 28.50
N LEU A 196 -25.23 -9.29 29.60
CA LEU A 196 -24.39 -9.61 30.78
C LEU A 196 -23.09 -10.35 30.39
N TRP A 197 -23.13 -11.13 29.31
CA TRP A 197 -21.97 -11.84 28.80
C TRP A 197 -20.89 -10.91 28.23
N LEU A 198 -21.24 -9.72 27.66
CA LEU A 198 -20.29 -8.74 27.17
C LEU A 198 -19.51 -8.07 28.31
N GLU A 199 -20.14 -7.92 29.49
CA GLU A 199 -19.46 -7.42 30.69
C GLU A 199 -18.53 -8.49 31.30
N GLN A 200 -18.93 -9.76 31.21
CA GLN A 200 -18.07 -10.87 31.62
C GLN A 200 -16.89 -11.08 30.69
N TRP A 201 -17.07 -10.90 29.37
CA TRP A 201 -16.00 -10.99 28.37
C TRP A 201 -14.96 -9.88 28.48
N GLY A 202 -15.39 -8.68 28.84
CA GLY A 202 -14.45 -7.55 29.05
C GLY A 202 -13.45 -7.81 30.19
N ARG A 203 -13.70 -8.81 31.04
CA ARG A 203 -12.83 -9.19 32.16
C ARG A 203 -12.00 -10.45 31.90
N GLN A 204 -12.41 -11.31 30.98
CA GLN A 204 -11.65 -12.47 30.56
C GLN A 204 -10.90 -12.16 29.25
N ARG A 205 -9.56 -12.29 29.28
CA ARG A 205 -8.77 -12.20 28.06
C ARG A 205 -9.17 -13.35 27.14
N LEU A 206 -9.60 -13.04 25.91
CA LEU A 206 -9.92 -14.01 24.85
C LEU A 206 -8.82 -15.05 24.58
N SER A 207 -7.59 -14.79 25.04
CA SER A 207 -6.45 -15.70 24.94
C SER A 207 -6.58 -17.01 25.70
N ASN A 208 -7.62 -17.17 26.55
CA ASN A 208 -7.78 -18.33 27.43
C ASN A 208 -9.02 -19.17 27.09
N LEU A 209 -9.76 -18.87 26.02
CA LEU A 209 -10.86 -19.70 25.58
C LEU A 209 -10.33 -20.85 24.73
N SER A 210 -10.68 -22.09 25.12
CA SER A 210 -10.44 -23.26 24.29
C SER A 210 -11.35 -23.23 23.06
N PHE A 211 -10.97 -23.96 21.99
CA PHE A 211 -11.78 -24.08 20.78
C PHE A 211 -13.16 -24.71 21.10
N GLU A 212 -13.23 -25.62 22.07
CA GLU A 212 -14.46 -26.26 22.54
C GLU A 212 -15.41 -25.25 23.20
N GLU A 213 -14.89 -24.38 24.08
CA GLU A 213 -15.68 -23.32 24.72
C GLU A 213 -16.20 -22.31 23.70
N LEU A 214 -15.44 -22.03 22.64
CA LEU A 214 -15.86 -21.17 21.56
C LEU A 214 -16.93 -21.84 20.68
N SER A 215 -16.82 -23.15 20.43
CA SER A 215 -17.76 -23.96 19.66
C SER A 215 -19.09 -24.07 20.35
N ASP A 216 -19.10 -24.40 21.65
CA ASP A 216 -20.31 -24.46 22.49
C ASP A 216 -21.07 -23.11 22.53
N TYR A 217 -20.31 -22.01 22.43
CA TYR A 217 -20.84 -20.66 22.39
C TYR A 217 -21.51 -20.33 21.05
N LEU A 218 -20.93 -20.82 19.94
CA LEU A 218 -21.44 -20.63 18.58
C LEU A 218 -22.67 -21.55 18.31
N GLU A 219 -22.77 -22.71 18.97
CA GLU A 219 -23.88 -23.64 18.79
C GLU A 219 -25.16 -23.25 19.59
N TYR A 220 -25.02 -22.39 20.61
CA TYR A 220 -26.13 -22.09 21.53
C TYR A 220 -27.12 -21.03 21.04
N ASP A 221 -26.88 -20.34 19.93
CA ASP A 221 -27.83 -19.38 19.36
C ASP A 221 -28.25 -19.75 17.93
N PRO A 222 -29.25 -20.62 17.74
CA PRO A 222 -29.75 -21.00 16.42
C PRO A 222 -30.35 -19.83 15.62
N MET A 223 -30.64 -18.68 16.25
CA MET A 223 -31.12 -17.47 15.56
C MET A 223 -29.96 -16.61 14.99
N SER A 224 -28.74 -16.79 15.47
CA SER A 224 -27.59 -16.04 14.97
C SER A 224 -27.10 -16.51 13.59
N TYR A 225 -27.49 -17.73 13.18
CA TYR A 225 -27.06 -18.33 11.91
C TYR A 225 -27.92 -17.86 10.71
N GLU A 226 -29.20 -17.53 10.91
CA GLU A 226 -30.05 -17.13 9.78
C GLU A 226 -30.08 -15.61 9.52
N TYR A 227 -29.87 -14.78 10.56
CA TYR A 227 -29.86 -13.32 10.40
C TYR A 227 -28.88 -12.69 11.39
N GLY A 228 -27.59 -12.80 11.13
CA GLY A 228 -26.59 -12.08 11.92
C GLY A 228 -26.94 -10.58 11.95
N ASN A 229 -27.17 -10.03 13.15
CA ASN A 229 -27.41 -8.61 13.30
C ASN A 229 -26.12 -7.86 12.91
N VAL A 230 -26.13 -7.22 11.75
CA VAL A 230 -24.97 -6.51 11.17
C VAL A 230 -24.46 -5.43 12.11
N VAL A 231 -25.37 -4.73 12.82
CA VAL A 231 -25.02 -3.69 13.80
C VAL A 231 -24.30 -4.30 15.01
N ARG A 232 -24.79 -5.44 15.49
CA ARG A 232 -24.16 -6.19 16.59
C ARG A 232 -22.81 -6.77 16.19
N GLY A 233 -22.73 -7.36 15.02
CA GLY A 233 -21.48 -7.85 14.44
C GLY A 233 -20.44 -6.75 14.27
N ARG A 234 -20.85 -5.56 13.82
CA ARG A 234 -20.00 -4.39 13.70
C ARG A 234 -19.45 -3.93 15.06
N LYS A 235 -20.31 -3.87 16.11
CA LYS A 235 -19.88 -3.54 17.48
C LYS A 235 -18.86 -4.54 18.03
N VAL A 236 -19.10 -5.84 17.89
CA VAL A 236 -18.18 -6.90 18.31
C VAL A 236 -16.86 -6.79 17.58
N PHE A 237 -16.89 -6.52 16.27
CA PHE A 237 -15.73 -6.34 15.43
C PHE A 237 -14.82 -5.17 15.90
N TYR A 238 -15.42 -4.05 16.30
CA TYR A 238 -14.69 -2.92 16.88
C TYR A 238 -14.15 -3.22 18.27
N LEU A 239 -14.96 -3.81 19.14
CA LEU A 239 -14.57 -4.16 20.53
C LEU A 239 -13.45 -5.20 20.56
N ALA A 240 -13.48 -6.18 19.66
CA ALA A 240 -12.44 -7.19 19.51
C ALA A 240 -11.20 -6.67 18.78
N LYS A 241 -11.16 -5.37 18.40
CA LYS A 241 -10.09 -4.74 17.61
C LYS A 241 -9.86 -5.41 16.24
N CYS A 242 -10.81 -6.19 15.74
CA CYS A 242 -10.72 -6.78 14.40
C CYS A 242 -10.64 -5.72 13.31
N VAL A 243 -11.17 -4.51 13.57
CA VAL A 243 -11.08 -3.33 12.73
C VAL A 243 -9.63 -2.90 12.47
N SER A 244 -8.69 -3.25 13.34
CA SER A 244 -7.29 -2.93 13.14
C SER A 244 -6.63 -3.75 12.02
N CYS A 245 -7.22 -4.88 11.64
CA CYS A 245 -6.73 -5.76 10.58
C CYS A 245 -7.71 -5.95 9.42
N HIS A 246 -8.99 -5.69 9.64
CA HIS A 246 -10.04 -5.91 8.64
C HIS A 246 -10.89 -4.65 8.46
N VAL A 247 -11.30 -4.37 7.22
CA VAL A 247 -12.24 -3.29 6.88
C VAL A 247 -13.58 -3.93 6.55
N PHE A 248 -14.65 -3.43 7.15
CA PHE A 248 -15.99 -3.71 6.65
C PHE A 248 -16.18 -2.99 5.31
N GLY A 249 -16.43 -3.75 4.25
CA GLY A 249 -16.82 -3.23 2.95
C GLY A 249 -18.18 -2.55 2.98
#